data_1f9647bb9e9c2558c1306cf9f05311d4
#
_entry.id   1f9647bb9e9c2558c1306cf9f05311d4
#
_cell.length_a   1.000
_cell.length_b   1.000
_cell.length_c   1.000
_cell.angle_alpha   90.00
_cell.angle_beta   90.00
_cell.angle_gamma   90.00
#
_symmetry.space_group_name_H-M   'P 1'
#
loop_
_entity.id
_entity.type
_entity.pdbx_description
1 polymer ?
#
loop_
_entity_poly.entity_id
_entity_poly.type
_entity_poly.pdbx_seq_one_letter_code
_entity_poly.pdbx_strand_id
1 'polypeptide(L)'
;MDKNIDFRMRVLVADDFATMRKIVRNILKQIGFDNIVEAEDGQAALQVLKNENIGLVVTDWNMPNMNGLELLEKIRTDPKTAKLPVLMVTAEGLKENVVAAVKAGVNNYVVKPFTAEVLQEKIEQIFKKLAG
;
A
#
# COMPACT_ATOMS: atom_id res chain seq x y z
N MET A 1 -9.74 -18.27 -2.53
CA MET A 1 -10.04 -16.83 -2.48
C MET A 1 -10.41 -16.45 -1.05
N ASP A 2 -9.85 -15.35 -0.55
CA ASP A 2 -10.08 -14.92 0.82
C ASP A 2 -11.43 -14.21 0.94
N LYS A 3 -12.30 -14.71 1.84
CA LYS A 3 -13.62 -14.12 2.09
C LYS A 3 -13.54 -12.72 2.69
N ASN A 4 -12.41 -12.37 3.31
CA ASN A 4 -12.25 -11.11 4.03
C ASN A 4 -11.92 -9.94 3.10
N ILE A 5 -11.71 -10.21 1.82
CA ILE A 5 -11.31 -9.20 0.85
C ILE A 5 -12.46 -8.89 -0.10
N ASP A 6 -12.83 -7.62 -0.16
CA ASP A 6 -13.76 -7.13 -1.19
C ASP A 6 -12.93 -6.66 -2.37
N PHE A 7 -12.85 -7.48 -3.41
CA PHE A 7 -12.04 -7.19 -4.59
C PHE A 7 -12.58 -6.07 -5.46
N ARG A 8 -13.76 -5.52 -5.13
CA ARG A 8 -14.33 -4.36 -5.82
C ARG A 8 -13.73 -3.05 -5.30
N MET A 9 -13.03 -3.09 -4.16
CA MET A 9 -12.42 -1.88 -3.61
C MET A 9 -11.40 -1.30 -4.58
N ARG A 10 -11.21 0.02 -4.49
CA ARG A 10 -10.17 0.71 -5.25
C ARG A 10 -8.85 0.64 -4.50
N VAL A 11 -7.79 0.24 -5.20
CA VAL A 11 -6.44 0.14 -4.63
C VAL A 11 -5.58 1.25 -5.22
N LEU A 12 -4.88 1.98 -4.35
CA LEU A 12 -3.92 3.00 -4.75
C LEU A 12 -2.51 2.40 -4.71
N VAL A 13 -1.80 2.48 -5.83
CA VAL A 13 -0.41 2.05 -5.94
C VAL A 13 0.46 3.28 -6.11
N ALA A 14 1.35 3.55 -5.16
CA ALA A 14 2.26 4.70 -5.17
C ALA A 14 3.71 4.22 -5.29
N ASP A 15 4.39 4.63 -6.35
CA ASP A 15 5.80 4.30 -6.62
C ASP A 15 6.27 5.25 -7.71
N ASP A 16 7.48 5.80 -7.58
CA ASP A 16 8.02 6.71 -8.60
C ASP A 16 8.51 5.97 -9.85
N PHE A 17 8.65 4.66 -9.78
CA PHE A 17 9.07 3.82 -10.90
C PHE A 17 7.84 3.28 -11.64
N ALA A 18 7.61 3.75 -12.88
CA ALA A 18 6.46 3.29 -13.68
C ALA A 18 6.47 1.78 -13.89
N THR A 19 7.65 1.18 -14.11
CA THR A 19 7.79 -0.26 -14.28
C THR A 19 7.34 -1.01 -13.04
N MET A 20 7.72 -0.54 -11.85
CA MET A 20 7.31 -1.17 -10.59
C MET A 20 5.81 -1.03 -10.37
N ARG A 21 5.23 0.15 -10.66
CA ARG A 21 3.76 0.32 -10.57
C ARG A 21 3.04 -0.70 -11.45
N LYS A 22 3.55 -0.93 -12.66
CA LYS A 22 2.97 -1.90 -13.59
C LYS A 22 3.05 -3.32 -13.04
N ILE A 23 4.20 -3.69 -12.46
CA ILE A 23 4.39 -5.02 -11.86
C ILE A 23 3.38 -5.23 -10.72
N VAL A 24 3.29 -4.28 -9.80
CA VAL A 24 2.36 -4.37 -8.65
C VAL A 24 0.93 -4.41 -9.15
N ARG A 25 0.57 -3.55 -10.11
CA ARG A 25 -0.76 -3.54 -10.70
C ARG A 25 -1.13 -4.90 -11.31
N ASN A 26 -0.22 -5.50 -12.07
CA ASN A 26 -0.47 -6.81 -12.69
C ASN A 26 -0.67 -7.89 -11.65
N ILE A 27 0.10 -7.87 -10.57
CA ILE A 27 -0.06 -8.82 -9.47
C ILE A 27 -1.41 -8.61 -8.78
N LEU A 28 -1.79 -7.38 -8.52
CA LEU A 28 -3.10 -7.06 -7.91
C LEU A 28 -4.26 -7.57 -8.77
N LYS A 29 -4.13 -7.43 -10.09
CA LYS A 29 -5.14 -7.96 -11.01
C LYS A 29 -5.22 -9.49 -10.97
N GLN A 30 -4.08 -10.15 -10.88
CA GLN A 30 -4.03 -11.61 -10.75
C GLN A 30 -4.70 -12.08 -9.46
N ILE A 31 -4.54 -11.30 -8.38
CA ILE A 31 -5.18 -11.58 -7.08
C ILE A 31 -6.70 -11.43 -7.16
N GLY A 32 -7.19 -10.51 -7.98
CA GLY A 32 -8.62 -10.29 -8.17
C GLY A 32 -9.08 -8.83 -8.16
N PHE A 33 -8.18 -7.89 -7.89
CA PHE A 33 -8.54 -6.46 -7.89
C PHE A 33 -8.57 -5.91 -9.31
N ASP A 34 -9.67 -5.28 -9.67
CA ASP A 34 -9.82 -4.67 -11.01
C ASP A 34 -9.72 -3.15 -10.98
N ASN A 35 -9.91 -2.54 -9.82
CA ASN A 35 -10.01 -1.10 -9.70
C ASN A 35 -8.75 -0.54 -9.06
N ILE A 36 -7.78 -0.14 -9.88
CA ILE A 36 -6.45 0.25 -9.43
C ILE A 36 -6.13 1.65 -9.95
N VAL A 37 -5.67 2.52 -9.04
CA VAL A 37 -5.23 3.88 -9.34
C VAL A 37 -3.74 3.98 -9.02
N GLU A 38 -2.99 4.71 -9.84
CA GLU A 38 -1.55 4.86 -9.66
C GLU A 38 -1.19 6.30 -9.30
N ALA A 39 -0.13 6.44 -8.50
CA ALA A 39 0.46 7.73 -8.16
C ALA A 39 1.99 7.61 -8.22
N GLU A 40 2.66 8.65 -8.68
CA GLU A 40 4.12 8.62 -8.87
C GLU A 40 4.89 9.10 -7.65
N ASP A 41 4.24 9.67 -6.66
CA ASP A 41 4.85 10.10 -5.39
C ASP A 41 3.80 10.24 -4.29
N GLY A 42 4.26 10.58 -3.09
CA GLY A 42 3.36 10.72 -1.94
C GLY A 42 2.38 11.87 -2.07
N GLN A 43 2.77 12.96 -2.72
CA GLN A 43 1.86 14.11 -2.90
C GLN A 43 0.74 13.77 -3.87
N ALA A 44 1.07 13.11 -4.99
CA ALA A 44 0.06 12.64 -5.94
C ALA A 44 -0.88 11.64 -5.27
N ALA A 45 -0.33 10.75 -4.43
CA ALA A 45 -1.13 9.80 -3.67
C ALA A 45 -2.12 10.50 -2.73
N LEU A 46 -1.68 11.55 -2.04
CA LEU A 46 -2.58 12.32 -1.18
C LEU A 46 -3.72 12.98 -1.96
N GLN A 47 -3.44 13.48 -3.17
CA GLN A 47 -4.49 14.05 -4.01
C GLN A 47 -5.55 13.00 -4.37
N VAL A 48 -5.11 11.79 -4.71
CA VAL A 48 -6.03 10.68 -4.99
C VAL A 48 -6.89 10.40 -3.75
N LEU A 49 -6.27 10.34 -2.57
CA LEU A 49 -6.98 10.04 -1.32
C LEU A 49 -8.00 11.12 -0.95
N LYS A 50 -7.77 12.37 -1.34
CA LYS A 50 -8.72 13.46 -1.10
C LYS A 50 -9.94 13.36 -2.01
N ASN A 51 -9.77 12.83 -3.21
CA ASN A 51 -10.80 12.87 -4.25
C ASN A 51 -11.51 11.54 -4.47
N GLU A 52 -10.96 10.43 -3.99
CA GLU A 52 -11.48 9.09 -4.26
C GLU A 52 -11.51 8.24 -3.00
N ASN A 53 -12.45 7.31 -2.94
CA ASN A 53 -12.52 6.33 -1.86
C ASN A 53 -11.57 5.17 -2.16
N ILE A 54 -10.51 5.07 -1.37
CA ILE A 54 -9.51 4.01 -1.52
C ILE A 54 -9.68 3.01 -0.39
N GLY A 55 -9.60 1.72 -0.71
CA GLY A 55 -9.75 0.64 0.26
C GLY A 55 -8.43 0.00 0.69
N LEU A 56 -7.36 0.24 -0.08
CA LEU A 56 -6.02 -0.29 0.23
C LEU A 56 -4.99 0.60 -0.44
N VAL A 57 -3.92 0.92 0.27
CA VAL A 57 -2.76 1.63 -0.29
C VAL A 57 -1.57 0.67 -0.32
N VAL A 58 -0.95 0.54 -1.49
CA VAL A 58 0.33 -0.17 -1.66
C VAL A 58 1.34 0.89 -2.07
N THR A 59 2.27 1.23 -1.20
CA THR A 59 3.19 2.33 -1.45
C THR A 59 4.65 1.93 -1.28
N ASP A 60 5.50 2.43 -2.18
CA ASP A 60 6.94 2.36 -2.01
C ASP A 60 7.34 3.28 -0.85
N TRP A 61 8.50 3.01 -0.25
CA TRP A 61 9.09 3.86 0.77
C TRP A 61 9.77 5.07 0.14
N ASN A 62 10.66 4.81 -0.81
CA ASN A 62 11.50 5.86 -1.42
C ASN A 62 10.81 6.49 -2.62
N MET A 63 10.31 7.69 -2.43
CA MET A 63 9.66 8.47 -3.49
C MET A 63 10.06 9.94 -3.32
N PRO A 64 10.12 10.69 -4.43
CA PRO A 64 10.41 12.13 -4.34
C PRO A 64 9.22 12.89 -3.76
N ASN A 65 9.45 14.12 -3.34
CA ASN A 65 8.46 15.07 -2.81
C ASN A 65 7.86 14.66 -1.47
N MET A 66 7.39 13.43 -1.34
CA MET A 66 6.89 12.86 -0.09
C MET A 66 7.11 11.35 -0.15
N ASN A 67 7.87 10.81 0.79
CA ASN A 67 8.15 9.38 0.83
C ASN A 67 6.99 8.58 1.45
N GLY A 68 7.11 7.26 1.42
CA GLY A 68 6.05 6.36 1.90
C GLY A 68 5.76 6.50 3.39
N LEU A 69 6.79 6.75 4.22
CA LEU A 69 6.59 6.94 5.64
C LEU A 69 5.81 8.24 5.92
N GLU A 70 6.18 9.32 5.24
CA GLU A 70 5.48 10.59 5.37
C GLU A 70 4.02 10.46 4.89
N LEU A 71 3.81 9.74 3.79
CA LEU A 71 2.47 9.47 3.28
C LEU A 71 1.66 8.70 4.33
N LEU A 72 2.23 7.65 4.92
CA LEU A 72 1.57 6.87 5.96
C LEU A 72 1.18 7.75 7.16
N GLU A 73 2.08 8.61 7.60
CA GLU A 73 1.79 9.53 8.70
C GLU A 73 0.62 10.45 8.38
N LYS A 74 0.59 10.99 7.15
CA LYS A 74 -0.53 11.83 6.70
C LYS A 74 -1.85 11.05 6.66
N ILE A 75 -1.81 9.82 6.19
CA ILE A 75 -2.99 8.95 6.15
C ILE A 75 -3.54 8.74 7.57
N ARG A 76 -2.67 8.47 8.54
CA ARG A 76 -3.09 8.18 9.90
C ARG A 76 -3.59 9.40 10.68
N THR A 77 -3.14 10.60 10.31
CA THR A 77 -3.56 11.84 11.00
C THR A 77 -4.85 12.42 10.43
N ASP A 78 -5.31 11.98 9.27
CA ASP A 78 -6.57 12.43 8.70
C ASP A 78 -7.71 11.51 9.18
N PRO A 79 -8.73 12.03 9.87
CA PRO A 79 -9.85 11.19 10.35
C PRO A 79 -10.53 10.39 9.24
N LYS A 80 -10.54 10.90 8.02
CA LYS A 80 -11.16 10.23 6.87
C LYS A 80 -10.42 8.95 6.48
N THR A 81 -9.08 8.91 6.67
CA THR A 81 -8.23 7.81 6.23
C THR A 81 -7.48 7.13 7.37
N ALA A 82 -7.77 7.50 8.62
CA ALA A 82 -6.99 7.06 9.79
C ALA A 82 -6.88 5.54 9.91
N LYS A 83 -7.86 4.78 9.40
CA LYS A 83 -7.90 3.31 9.49
C LYS A 83 -7.69 2.63 8.15
N LEU A 84 -7.33 3.39 7.12
CA LEU A 84 -7.11 2.85 5.78
C LEU A 84 -5.95 1.84 5.80
N PRO A 85 -6.15 0.61 5.28
CA PRO A 85 -5.06 -0.36 5.21
C PRO A 85 -3.92 0.12 4.31
N VAL A 86 -2.69 0.02 4.80
CA VAL A 86 -1.48 0.41 4.07
C VAL A 86 -0.48 -0.73 4.08
N LEU A 87 -0.02 -1.12 2.90
CA LEU A 87 1.07 -2.06 2.70
C LEU A 87 2.27 -1.28 2.19
N MET A 88 3.38 -1.34 2.92
CA MET A 88 4.62 -0.69 2.51
C MET A 88 5.48 -1.66 1.71
N VAL A 89 5.94 -1.22 0.54
CA VAL A 89 6.87 -1.97 -0.31
C VAL A 89 8.21 -1.25 -0.25
N THR A 90 9.28 -1.94 0.14
CA THR A 90 10.57 -1.28 0.34
C THR A 90 11.73 -2.14 -0.13
N ALA A 91 12.76 -1.50 -0.69
CA ALA A 91 14.04 -2.15 -0.98
C ALA A 91 14.87 -2.30 0.31
N GLU A 92 14.46 -1.64 1.37
CA GLU A 92 15.21 -1.52 2.62
C GLU A 92 14.63 -2.41 3.69
N GLY A 93 15.24 -3.59 3.89
CA GLY A 93 14.87 -4.48 4.99
C GLY A 93 15.52 -4.10 6.32
N LEU A 94 15.97 -2.85 6.47
CA LEU A 94 16.62 -2.40 7.70
C LEU A 94 15.65 -2.36 8.86
N LYS A 95 16.08 -2.89 9.99
CA LYS A 95 15.27 -2.99 11.19
C LYS A 95 14.70 -1.64 11.64
N GLU A 96 15.50 -0.58 11.57
CA GLU A 96 15.05 0.77 11.96
C GLU A 96 13.87 1.25 11.09
N ASN A 97 13.92 0.95 9.80
CA ASN A 97 12.84 1.35 8.88
C ASN A 97 11.57 0.57 9.16
N VAL A 98 11.69 -0.72 9.43
CA VAL A 98 10.54 -1.55 9.81
C VAL A 98 9.92 -1.04 11.10
N VAL A 99 10.74 -0.73 12.11
CA VAL A 99 10.27 -0.18 13.39
C VAL A 99 9.55 1.14 13.18
N ALA A 100 10.12 2.04 12.36
CA ALA A 100 9.50 3.33 12.07
C ALA A 100 8.12 3.16 11.40
N ALA A 101 8.02 2.24 10.43
CA ALA A 101 6.76 1.96 9.75
C ALA A 101 5.71 1.39 10.72
N VAL A 102 6.10 0.48 11.59
CA VAL A 102 5.19 -0.10 12.58
C VAL A 102 4.68 0.97 13.54
N LYS A 103 5.57 1.84 14.03
CA LYS A 103 5.20 2.95 14.91
C LYS A 103 4.25 3.93 14.22
N ALA A 104 4.42 4.14 12.92
CA ALA A 104 3.54 5.01 12.15
C ALA A 104 2.21 4.36 11.78
N GLY A 105 2.03 3.07 12.09
CA GLY A 105 0.75 2.40 11.90
C GLY A 105 0.59 1.66 10.56
N VAL A 106 1.70 1.17 9.97
CA VAL A 106 1.61 0.34 8.76
C VAL A 106 0.90 -0.98 9.10
N ASN A 107 0.10 -1.48 8.16
CA ASN A 107 -0.60 -2.76 8.35
C ASN A 107 0.29 -3.96 8.05
N ASN A 108 1.17 -3.82 7.06
CA ASN A 108 2.14 -4.84 6.74
C ASN A 108 3.23 -4.23 5.85
N TYR A 109 4.29 -4.97 5.62
CA TYR A 109 5.36 -4.53 4.72
C TYR A 109 5.90 -5.73 3.94
N VAL A 110 6.51 -5.45 2.78
CA VAL A 110 7.16 -6.45 1.96
C VAL A 110 8.46 -5.85 1.40
N VAL A 111 9.52 -6.67 1.36
CA VAL A 111 10.86 -6.25 0.90
C VAL A 111 11.05 -6.66 -0.56
N LYS A 112 11.57 -5.74 -1.36
CA LYS A 112 11.95 -6.01 -2.76
C LYS A 112 13.27 -6.76 -2.80
N PRO A 113 13.45 -7.70 -3.73
CA PRO A 113 12.45 -8.20 -4.67
C PRO A 113 11.47 -9.17 -3.99
N PHE A 114 10.25 -9.23 -4.50
CA PHE A 114 9.21 -10.11 -3.96
C PHE A 114 8.53 -10.87 -5.10
N THR A 115 7.85 -11.96 -4.76
CA THR A 115 7.06 -12.72 -5.71
C THR A 115 5.58 -12.31 -5.61
N ALA A 116 4.80 -12.70 -6.62
CA ALA A 116 3.35 -12.47 -6.58
C ALA A 116 2.71 -13.16 -5.37
N GLU A 117 3.18 -14.36 -5.05
CA GLU A 117 2.68 -15.13 -3.91
C GLU A 117 2.94 -14.41 -2.59
N VAL A 118 4.12 -13.84 -2.42
CA VAL A 118 4.47 -13.11 -1.20
C VAL A 118 3.61 -11.85 -1.08
N LEU A 119 3.43 -11.10 -2.16
CA LEU A 119 2.60 -9.90 -2.13
C LEU A 119 1.15 -10.27 -1.78
N GLN A 120 0.61 -11.31 -2.40
CA GLN A 120 -0.73 -11.80 -2.10
C GLN A 120 -0.86 -12.20 -0.64
N GLU A 121 0.11 -12.94 -0.11
CA GLU A 121 0.11 -13.36 1.29
C GLU A 121 0.07 -12.17 2.24
N LYS A 122 0.88 -11.14 1.97
CA LYS A 122 0.93 -9.93 2.80
C LYS A 122 -0.41 -9.19 2.80
N ILE A 123 -1.06 -9.12 1.65
CA ILE A 123 -2.39 -8.50 1.54
C ILE A 123 -3.44 -9.32 2.29
N GLU A 124 -3.41 -10.64 2.13
CA GLU A 124 -4.35 -11.53 2.83
C GLU A 124 -4.20 -11.44 4.34
N GLN A 125 -2.96 -11.34 4.83
CA GLN A 125 -2.69 -11.15 6.26
C GLN A 125 -3.30 -9.87 6.80
N ILE A 126 -3.24 -8.77 6.02
CA ILE A 126 -3.84 -7.49 6.42
C ILE A 126 -5.34 -7.65 6.63
N PHE A 127 -6.04 -8.18 5.65
CA PHE A 127 -7.51 -8.26 5.73
C PHE A 127 -8.00 -9.31 6.70
N LYS A 128 -7.25 -10.39 6.88
CA LYS A 128 -7.55 -11.39 7.90
C LYS A 128 -7.48 -10.78 9.29
N LYS A 129 -6.44 -9.99 9.56
CA LYS A 129 -6.28 -9.33 10.85
C LYS A 129 -7.36 -8.30 11.10
N LEU A 130 -7.74 -7.54 10.07
CA LEU A 130 -8.79 -6.53 10.19
C LEU A 130 -10.18 -7.16 10.42
N ALA A 131 -10.42 -8.34 9.88
CA ALA A 131 -11.70 -9.03 10.02
C ALA A 131 -11.85 -9.73 11.38
N GLY A 132 -10.74 -10.06 11.98
CA GLY A 132 -10.73 -10.80 13.20
C GLY A 132 -10.29 -10.09 14.41
#